data_bb0cfdc7faf2ea5a137fc16d37a8d346
#
_entry.id   bb0cfdc7faf2ea5a137fc16d37a8d346
#
_cell.length_a   1.000
_cell.length_b   1.000
_cell.length_c   1.000
_cell.angle_alpha   90.00
_cell.angle_beta   90.00
_cell.angle_gamma   90.00
#
_symmetry.space_group_name_H-M   'P 1'
#
loop_
_entity.id
_entity.type
_entity.pdbx_description
1 polymer ?
#
loop_
_entity_poly.entity_id
_entity_poly.type
_entity_poly.pdbx_seq_one_letter_code
_entity_poly.pdbx_strand_id
1 'polypeptide(L)'
;MFTDVAALAIALFALMLTSRPSTARLTFGLERAEVLGALVNGLALLAASGWIVFEALHRVGSPADVEGGGVLIVAAIGIVINVVSALVLLRSKGRSLNMRGAVIHMVTDAIGLAGTFVAALAIVIWDATWTDPVASLAIAVLVVYSGFRLLADTVHVLLEGTPSGMDRTDVEATLMAEVGVDAVHHLHLWSLASDVPALSAHVVLAGEVSLHEAQERGDALKHVLAAKHGIVHATLELECHACEDETH
;
A
#
# COMPACT_ATOMS: atom_id res chain seq x y z
N MET A 1 8.48 17.80 -7.85
CA MET A 1 8.58 18.51 -6.57
C MET A 1 7.26 19.06 -6.03
N PHE A 2 6.44 19.85 -6.74
CA PHE A 2 5.13 20.27 -6.22
C PHE A 2 4.17 19.10 -6.04
N THR A 3 4.17 18.15 -6.95
CA THR A 3 3.39 16.90 -6.88
C THR A 3 3.76 16.06 -5.65
N ASP A 4 5.02 15.97 -5.33
CA ASP A 4 5.52 15.16 -4.20
C ASP A 4 5.16 15.79 -2.86
N VAL A 5 5.27 17.13 -2.78
CA VAL A 5 4.82 17.88 -1.59
C VAL A 5 3.30 17.75 -1.41
N ALA A 6 2.53 17.82 -2.48
CA ALA A 6 1.08 17.63 -2.42
C ALA A 6 0.72 16.19 -2.01
N ALA A 7 1.39 15.18 -2.57
CA ALA A 7 1.19 13.78 -2.21
C ALA A 7 1.52 13.52 -0.74
N LEU A 8 2.64 14.08 -0.25
CA LEU A 8 3.03 13.98 1.16
C LEU A 8 2.03 14.70 2.08
N ALA A 9 1.51 15.87 1.68
CA ALA A 9 0.50 16.60 2.44
C ALA A 9 -0.82 15.80 2.53
N ILE A 10 -1.25 15.18 1.44
CA ILE A 10 -2.44 14.31 1.42
C ILE A 10 -2.23 13.10 2.33
N ALA A 11 -1.07 12.44 2.25
CA ALA A 11 -0.74 11.29 3.09
C ALA A 11 -0.71 11.67 4.58
N LEU A 12 -0.09 12.79 4.93
CA LEU A 12 -0.05 13.30 6.30
C LEU A 12 -1.45 13.66 6.82
N PHE A 13 -2.27 14.32 5.99
CA PHE A 13 -3.65 14.64 6.35
C PHE A 13 -4.49 13.38 6.56
N ALA A 14 -4.36 12.39 5.69
CA ALA A 14 -5.01 11.09 5.84
C ALA A 14 -4.60 10.40 7.15
N LEU A 15 -3.30 10.38 7.48
CA LEU A 15 -2.77 9.83 8.72
C LEU A 15 -3.30 10.59 9.97
N MET A 16 -3.45 11.91 9.90
CA MET A 16 -4.08 12.70 10.97
C MET A 16 -5.57 12.36 11.14
N LEU A 17 -6.24 11.97 10.07
CA LEU A 17 -7.64 11.54 10.14
C LEU A 17 -7.78 10.17 10.78
N THR A 18 -6.90 9.20 10.49
CA THR A 18 -6.93 7.85 11.10
C THR A 18 -6.68 7.90 12.61
N SER A 19 -5.92 8.89 13.09
CA SER A 19 -5.68 9.05 14.53
C SER A 19 -6.89 9.57 15.33
N ARG A 20 -8.00 9.93 14.68
CA ARG A 20 -9.21 10.39 15.35
C ARG A 20 -9.97 9.21 15.98
N PRO A 21 -10.49 9.38 17.20
CA PRO A 21 -11.24 8.31 17.86
C PRO A 21 -12.51 7.95 17.06
N SER A 22 -12.92 6.70 17.18
CA SER A 22 -14.19 6.22 16.63
C SER A 22 -15.38 7.00 17.20
N THR A 23 -16.43 7.11 16.41
CA THR A 23 -17.67 7.80 16.77
C THR A 23 -18.85 6.84 16.61
N ALA A 24 -20.03 7.20 17.14
CA ALA A 24 -21.24 6.41 16.98
C ALA A 24 -21.66 6.21 15.51
N ARG A 25 -21.23 7.08 14.58
CA ARG A 25 -21.50 6.96 13.13
C ARG A 25 -20.39 6.23 12.38
N LEU A 26 -19.16 6.26 12.90
CA LEU A 26 -17.97 5.65 12.30
C LEU A 26 -17.32 4.77 13.37
N THR A 27 -17.84 3.58 13.53
CA THR A 27 -17.48 2.66 14.63
C THR A 27 -16.05 2.15 14.54
N PHE A 28 -15.50 2.00 13.33
CA PHE A 28 -14.08 1.74 13.08
C PHE A 28 -13.24 3.03 12.95
N GLY A 29 -13.80 4.19 13.28
CA GLY A 29 -13.11 5.47 13.09
C GLY A 29 -12.98 5.86 11.62
N LEU A 30 -11.87 6.50 11.28
CA LEU A 30 -11.51 6.92 9.93
C LEU A 30 -10.33 6.08 9.37
N GLU A 31 -10.25 4.81 9.74
CA GLU A 31 -9.17 3.90 9.31
C GLU A 31 -9.00 3.88 7.77
N ARG A 32 -10.10 3.90 7.02
CA ARG A 32 -10.09 3.94 5.54
C ARG A 32 -9.67 5.30 4.94
N ALA A 33 -9.46 6.34 5.75
CA ALA A 33 -9.00 7.64 5.24
C ALA A 33 -7.58 7.54 4.63
N GLU A 34 -6.73 6.68 5.18
CA GLU A 34 -5.40 6.39 4.60
C GLU A 34 -5.52 5.78 3.21
N VAL A 35 -6.42 4.82 3.04
CA VAL A 35 -6.69 4.14 1.76
C VAL A 35 -7.23 5.13 0.73
N LEU A 36 -8.16 6.02 1.12
CA LEU A 36 -8.66 7.07 0.26
C LEU A 36 -7.58 8.10 -0.12
N GLY A 37 -6.69 8.43 0.82
CA GLY A 37 -5.51 9.26 0.55
C GLY A 37 -4.58 8.64 -0.49
N ALA A 38 -4.32 7.34 -0.37
CA ALA A 38 -3.53 6.58 -1.34
C ALA A 38 -4.22 6.52 -2.72
N LEU A 39 -5.55 6.37 -2.75
CA LEU A 39 -6.35 6.44 -3.98
C LEU A 39 -6.17 7.77 -4.71
N VAL A 40 -6.33 8.89 -3.99
CA VAL A 40 -6.16 10.25 -4.55
C VAL A 40 -4.74 10.45 -5.07
N ASN A 41 -3.72 10.01 -4.32
CA ASN A 41 -2.33 10.08 -4.75
C ASN A 41 -2.07 9.23 -6.00
N GLY A 42 -2.58 8.01 -6.07
CA GLY A 42 -2.47 7.14 -7.25
C GLY A 42 -3.08 7.78 -8.50
N LEU A 43 -4.29 8.36 -8.37
CA LEU A 43 -4.96 9.08 -9.47
C LEU A 43 -4.18 10.31 -9.90
N ALA A 44 -3.64 11.09 -8.95
CA ALA A 44 -2.84 12.27 -9.24
C ALA A 44 -1.53 11.90 -9.97
N LEU A 45 -0.87 10.82 -9.57
CA LEU A 45 0.32 10.29 -10.25
C LEU A 45 0.00 9.85 -11.68
N LEU A 46 -1.10 9.15 -11.91
CA LEU A 46 -1.52 8.74 -13.25
C LEU A 46 -1.84 9.95 -14.13
N ALA A 47 -2.53 10.95 -13.60
CA ALA A 47 -2.83 12.19 -14.32
C ALA A 47 -1.55 12.95 -14.69
N ALA A 48 -0.63 13.11 -13.73
CA ALA A 48 0.67 13.76 -13.97
C ALA A 48 1.50 12.98 -15.01
N SER A 49 1.54 11.65 -14.92
CA SER A 49 2.25 10.80 -15.89
C SER A 49 1.65 10.89 -17.28
N GLY A 50 0.31 10.91 -17.40
CA GLY A 50 -0.38 11.12 -18.66
C GLY A 50 -0.01 12.45 -19.30
N TRP A 51 0.10 13.51 -18.50
CA TRP A 51 0.57 14.82 -18.98
C TRP A 51 2.02 14.77 -19.45
N ILE A 52 2.91 14.11 -18.70
CA ILE A 52 4.33 13.95 -19.08
C ILE A 52 4.45 13.18 -20.40
N VAL A 53 3.69 12.09 -20.57
CA VAL A 53 3.67 11.32 -21.83
C VAL A 53 3.21 12.21 -22.99
N PHE A 54 2.12 12.95 -22.80
CA PHE A 54 1.60 13.85 -23.81
C PHE A 54 2.64 14.90 -24.23
N GLU A 55 3.28 15.54 -23.26
CA GLU A 55 4.33 16.53 -23.48
C GLU A 55 5.57 15.93 -24.15
N ALA A 56 6.03 14.74 -23.72
CA ALA A 56 7.16 14.04 -24.31
C ALA A 56 6.92 13.69 -25.78
N LEU A 57 5.71 13.19 -26.10
CA LEU A 57 5.33 12.88 -27.49
C LEU A 57 5.28 14.12 -28.36
N HIS A 58 4.84 15.26 -27.80
CA HIS A 58 4.80 16.53 -28.53
C HIS A 58 6.22 17.06 -28.84
N ARG A 59 7.15 16.85 -27.91
CA ARG A 59 8.56 17.25 -28.07
C ARG A 59 9.36 16.39 -29.06
N VAL A 60 8.95 15.16 -29.31
CA VAL A 60 9.58 14.32 -30.36
C VAL A 60 9.49 14.98 -31.76
N GLY A 61 8.39 15.72 -32.03
CA GLY A 61 8.18 16.42 -33.31
C GLY A 61 8.78 17.85 -33.37
N SER A 62 9.11 18.44 -32.23
CA SER A 62 9.63 19.82 -32.12
C SER A 62 10.56 19.89 -30.90
N PRO A 63 11.85 19.57 -31.08
CA PRO A 63 12.80 19.62 -29.99
C PRO A 63 12.81 21.01 -29.34
N ALA A 64 12.44 21.11 -28.07
CA ALA A 64 12.59 22.34 -27.31
C ALA A 64 14.07 22.55 -26.99
N ASP A 65 14.50 23.79 -26.98
CA ASP A 65 15.83 24.17 -26.48
C ASP A 65 15.88 23.84 -24.96
N VAL A 66 16.41 22.67 -24.63
CA VAL A 66 16.55 22.23 -23.25
C VAL A 66 17.90 22.75 -22.74
N GLU A 67 17.84 23.61 -21.74
CA GLU A 67 19.04 24.09 -21.05
C GLU A 67 19.65 22.95 -20.20
N GLY A 68 20.39 22.04 -20.88
CA GLY A 68 20.91 20.80 -20.27
C GLY A 68 21.71 21.04 -19.01
N GLY A 69 22.43 22.16 -18.88
CA GLY A 69 23.19 22.53 -17.69
C GLY A 69 22.30 22.75 -16.45
N GLY A 70 21.17 23.43 -16.61
CA GLY A 70 20.22 23.67 -15.51
C GLY A 70 19.57 22.36 -15.04
N VAL A 71 19.15 21.52 -15.99
CA VAL A 71 18.57 20.19 -15.68
C VAL A 71 19.57 19.31 -14.94
N LEU A 72 20.84 19.32 -15.35
CA LEU A 72 21.90 18.52 -14.75
C LEU A 72 22.13 18.88 -13.27
N ILE A 73 22.15 20.18 -12.93
CA ILE A 73 22.31 20.66 -11.56
C ILE A 73 21.11 20.24 -10.70
N VAL A 74 19.89 20.45 -11.19
CA VAL A 74 18.66 20.12 -10.46
C VAL A 74 18.55 18.61 -10.23
N ALA A 75 18.86 17.78 -11.24
CA ALA A 75 18.87 16.34 -11.12
C ALA A 75 19.94 15.86 -10.11
N ALA A 76 21.14 16.40 -10.14
CA ALA A 76 22.20 16.07 -9.18
C ALA A 76 21.79 16.37 -7.73
N ILE A 77 21.23 17.56 -7.48
CA ILE A 77 20.73 17.95 -6.16
C ILE A 77 19.61 17.01 -5.72
N GLY A 78 18.66 16.70 -6.59
CA GLY A 78 17.55 15.79 -6.31
C GLY A 78 18.02 14.37 -5.96
N ILE A 79 19.01 13.82 -6.68
CA ILE A 79 19.63 12.53 -6.36
C ILE A 79 20.22 12.55 -4.95
N VAL A 80 21.02 13.57 -4.63
CA VAL A 80 21.66 13.70 -3.32
C VAL A 80 20.62 13.75 -2.21
N ILE A 81 19.56 14.56 -2.37
CA ILE A 81 18.49 14.68 -1.38
C ILE A 81 17.79 13.32 -1.17
N ASN A 82 17.41 12.62 -2.24
CA ASN A 82 16.71 11.34 -2.14
C ASN A 82 17.61 10.26 -1.53
N VAL A 83 18.87 10.17 -1.94
CA VAL A 83 19.82 9.20 -1.38
C VAL A 83 20.08 9.46 0.11
N VAL A 84 20.33 10.73 0.49
CA VAL A 84 20.54 11.09 1.89
C VAL A 84 19.30 10.80 2.73
N SER A 85 18.12 11.13 2.23
CA SER A 85 16.85 10.85 2.93
C SER A 85 16.62 9.35 3.10
N ALA A 86 16.86 8.55 2.06
CA ALA A 86 16.78 7.08 2.15
C ALA A 86 17.78 6.51 3.16
N LEU A 87 19.03 7.00 3.17
CA LEU A 87 20.05 6.55 4.13
C LEU A 87 19.69 6.93 5.58
N VAL A 88 19.10 8.11 5.80
CA VAL A 88 18.64 8.56 7.12
C VAL A 88 17.49 7.65 7.61
N LEU A 89 16.52 7.35 6.73
CA LEU A 89 15.44 6.43 7.06
C LEU A 89 15.95 5.02 7.37
N LEU A 90 16.85 4.48 6.56
CA LEU A 90 17.44 3.15 6.78
C LEU A 90 18.20 3.03 8.11
N ARG A 91 18.76 4.14 8.61
CA ARG A 91 19.44 4.19 9.90
C ARG A 91 18.49 4.35 11.09
N SER A 92 17.26 4.75 10.86
CA SER A 92 16.26 4.84 11.92
C SER A 92 15.89 3.43 12.40
N LYS A 93 15.70 3.28 13.72
CA LYS A 93 15.43 1.97 14.36
C LYS A 93 14.01 1.43 14.10
N GLY A 94 13.17 2.14 13.39
CA GLY A 94 11.81 1.72 13.06
C GLY A 94 11.78 0.76 11.87
N ARG A 95 11.17 -0.41 12.03
CA ARG A 95 10.98 -1.41 10.96
C ARG A 95 9.53 -1.44 10.45
N SER A 96 8.81 -0.30 10.46
CA SER A 96 7.44 -0.27 9.97
C SER A 96 7.37 -0.46 8.45
N LEU A 97 6.30 -1.11 7.97
CA LEU A 97 6.03 -1.27 6.53
C LEU A 97 5.96 0.08 5.83
N ASN A 98 5.41 1.09 6.49
CA ASN A 98 5.35 2.46 5.99
C ASN A 98 6.75 3.06 5.73
N MET A 99 7.71 2.81 6.63
CA MET A 99 9.10 3.25 6.44
C MET A 99 9.77 2.53 5.27
N ARG A 100 9.52 1.24 5.10
CA ARG A 100 10.01 0.48 3.95
C ARG A 100 9.44 1.02 2.64
N GLY A 101 8.14 1.35 2.62
CA GLY A 101 7.49 2.00 1.49
C GLY A 101 8.12 3.35 1.14
N ALA A 102 8.38 4.20 2.15
CA ALA A 102 9.04 5.48 1.96
C ALA A 102 10.47 5.35 1.40
N VAL A 103 11.25 4.38 1.88
CA VAL A 103 12.60 4.10 1.33
C VAL A 103 12.54 3.65 -0.13
N ILE A 104 11.62 2.74 -0.47
CA ILE A 104 11.43 2.28 -1.85
C ILE A 104 11.06 3.46 -2.75
N HIS A 105 10.16 4.33 -2.32
CA HIS A 105 9.80 5.53 -3.07
C HIS A 105 11.00 6.45 -3.33
N MET A 106 11.78 6.78 -2.30
CA MET A 106 12.98 7.62 -2.43
C MET A 106 14.05 7.00 -3.35
N VAL A 107 14.23 5.68 -3.30
CA VAL A 107 15.15 4.97 -4.20
C VAL A 107 14.65 5.03 -5.64
N THR A 108 13.35 4.83 -5.87
CA THR A 108 12.74 4.93 -7.20
C THR A 108 12.89 6.32 -7.79
N ASP A 109 12.68 7.37 -6.99
CA ASP A 109 12.87 8.76 -7.40
C ASP A 109 14.34 9.05 -7.73
N ALA A 110 15.27 8.55 -6.92
CA ALA A 110 16.70 8.69 -7.20
C ALA A 110 17.10 8.02 -8.53
N ILE A 111 16.52 6.85 -8.86
CA ILE A 111 16.74 6.16 -10.14
C ILE A 111 16.16 6.99 -11.30
N GLY A 112 14.96 7.55 -11.16
CA GLY A 112 14.37 8.43 -12.16
C GLY A 112 15.22 9.67 -12.43
N LEU A 113 15.67 10.32 -11.35
CA LEU A 113 16.58 11.49 -11.44
C LEU A 113 17.95 11.13 -12.03
N ALA A 114 18.47 9.91 -11.78
CA ALA A 114 19.69 9.43 -12.40
C ALA A 114 19.52 9.28 -13.93
N GLY A 115 18.36 8.79 -14.38
CA GLY A 115 18.02 8.75 -15.79
C GLY A 115 17.98 10.15 -16.43
N THR A 116 17.34 11.11 -15.75
CA THR A 116 17.31 12.52 -16.17
C THR A 116 18.71 13.13 -16.22
N PHE A 117 19.56 12.83 -15.22
CA PHE A 117 20.94 13.30 -15.16
C PHE A 117 21.77 12.78 -16.36
N VAL A 118 21.65 11.49 -16.68
CA VAL A 118 22.36 10.89 -17.82
C VAL A 118 21.89 11.50 -19.15
N ALA A 119 20.58 11.73 -19.31
CA ALA A 119 20.04 12.39 -20.48
C ALA A 119 20.57 13.84 -20.63
N ALA A 120 20.55 14.62 -19.52
CA ALA A 120 21.07 15.97 -19.52
C ALA A 120 22.58 16.02 -19.81
N LEU A 121 23.34 15.04 -19.29
CA LEU A 121 24.77 14.91 -19.59
C LEU A 121 25.03 14.64 -21.08
N ALA A 122 24.21 13.78 -21.70
CA ALA A 122 24.27 13.50 -23.13
C ALA A 122 23.97 14.75 -23.98
N ILE A 123 23.03 15.59 -23.55
CA ILE A 123 22.73 16.87 -24.20
C ILE A 123 23.94 17.80 -24.11
N VAL A 124 24.54 17.95 -22.91
CA VAL A 124 25.67 18.89 -22.70
C VAL A 124 26.93 18.46 -23.45
N ILE A 125 27.20 17.13 -23.54
CA ILE A 125 28.46 16.64 -24.16
C ILE A 125 28.34 16.42 -25.66
N TRP A 126 27.18 15.90 -26.11
CA TRP A 126 27.01 15.46 -27.50
C TRP A 126 25.90 16.18 -28.27
N ASP A 127 25.27 17.21 -27.64
CA ASP A 127 24.11 17.92 -28.22
C ASP A 127 22.95 16.97 -28.59
N ALA A 128 22.84 15.86 -27.85
CA ALA A 128 21.90 14.78 -28.12
C ALA A 128 20.51 15.12 -27.53
N THR A 129 19.84 16.12 -28.08
CA THR A 129 18.53 16.63 -27.59
C THR A 129 17.41 15.58 -27.59
N TRP A 130 17.52 14.51 -28.39
CA TRP A 130 16.58 13.41 -28.42
C TRP A 130 16.59 12.55 -27.13
N THR A 131 17.62 12.67 -26.31
CA THR A 131 17.72 11.90 -25.04
C THR A 131 16.73 12.37 -23.99
N ASP A 132 16.34 13.65 -24.00
CA ASP A 132 15.36 14.20 -23.07
C ASP A 132 13.96 13.59 -23.23
N PRO A 133 13.34 13.58 -24.42
CA PRO A 133 12.03 12.93 -24.58
C PRO A 133 12.08 11.42 -24.34
N VAL A 134 13.19 10.74 -24.64
CA VAL A 134 13.34 9.30 -24.37
C VAL A 134 13.43 9.04 -22.87
N ALA A 135 14.23 9.81 -22.12
CA ALA A 135 14.31 9.69 -20.67
C ALA A 135 12.95 10.04 -20.01
N SER A 136 12.31 11.10 -20.44
CA SER A 136 10.99 11.51 -19.96
C SER A 136 9.95 10.42 -20.18
N LEU A 137 9.94 9.78 -21.35
CA LEU A 137 9.02 8.67 -21.64
C LEU A 137 9.32 7.43 -20.77
N ALA A 138 10.60 7.08 -20.60
CA ALA A 138 10.99 5.97 -19.74
C ALA A 138 10.57 6.19 -18.27
N ILE A 139 10.78 7.40 -17.76
CA ILE A 139 10.35 7.77 -16.39
C ILE A 139 8.82 7.74 -16.29
N ALA A 140 8.11 8.28 -17.30
CA ALA A 140 6.66 8.27 -17.32
C ALA A 140 6.09 6.84 -17.26
N VAL A 141 6.68 5.88 -18.01
CA VAL A 141 6.28 4.47 -17.95
C VAL A 141 6.45 3.88 -16.56
N LEU A 142 7.57 4.18 -15.88
CA LEU A 142 7.80 3.71 -14.51
C LEU A 142 6.78 4.31 -13.52
N VAL A 143 6.46 5.60 -13.67
CA VAL A 143 5.49 6.28 -12.80
C VAL A 143 4.07 5.78 -13.06
N VAL A 144 3.71 5.54 -14.34
CA VAL A 144 2.41 4.92 -14.70
C VAL A 144 2.29 3.53 -14.08
N TYR A 145 3.33 2.71 -14.19
CA TYR A 145 3.34 1.37 -13.58
C TYR A 145 3.15 1.44 -12.06
N SER A 146 3.90 2.31 -11.39
CA SER A 146 3.82 2.48 -9.93
C SER A 146 2.45 3.03 -9.49
N GLY A 147 1.93 4.02 -10.20
CA GLY A 147 0.61 4.61 -9.95
C GLY A 147 -0.52 3.61 -10.15
N PHE A 148 -0.45 2.79 -11.21
CA PHE A 148 -1.44 1.76 -11.48
C PHE A 148 -1.42 0.66 -10.42
N ARG A 149 -0.23 0.24 -9.98
CA ARG A 149 -0.07 -0.74 -8.91
C ARG A 149 -0.65 -0.21 -7.58
N LEU A 150 -0.30 1.03 -7.21
CA LEU A 150 -0.86 1.67 -6.01
C LEU A 150 -2.40 1.74 -6.08
N LEU A 151 -2.94 2.08 -7.25
CA LEU A 151 -4.39 2.14 -7.46
C LEU A 151 -5.02 0.76 -7.32
N ALA A 152 -4.42 -0.28 -7.92
CA ALA A 152 -4.90 -1.65 -7.82
C ALA A 152 -4.90 -2.17 -6.37
N ASP A 153 -3.81 -1.93 -5.63
CA ASP A 153 -3.70 -2.31 -4.22
C ASP A 153 -4.76 -1.57 -3.36
N THR A 154 -4.97 -0.29 -3.64
CA THR A 154 -5.95 0.53 -2.94
C THR A 154 -7.39 0.08 -3.22
N VAL A 155 -7.71 -0.20 -4.48
CA VAL A 155 -9.03 -0.72 -4.88
C VAL A 155 -9.25 -2.10 -4.28
N HIS A 156 -8.22 -2.95 -4.22
CA HIS A 156 -8.30 -4.27 -3.58
C HIS A 156 -8.72 -4.15 -2.09
N VAL A 157 -8.13 -3.21 -1.35
CA VAL A 157 -8.53 -2.95 0.06
C VAL A 157 -9.96 -2.40 0.15
N LEU A 158 -10.36 -1.50 -0.76
CA LEU A 158 -11.72 -0.94 -0.78
C LEU A 158 -12.79 -1.99 -1.11
N LEU A 159 -12.43 -2.98 -1.93
CA LEU A 159 -13.29 -4.13 -2.27
C LEU A 159 -13.23 -5.27 -1.23
N GLU A 160 -12.67 -4.99 -0.05
CA GLU A 160 -12.58 -5.96 1.05
C GLU A 160 -11.78 -7.22 0.68
N GLY A 161 -10.77 -7.06 -0.19
CA GLY A 161 -9.87 -8.13 -0.57
C GLY A 161 -9.01 -8.63 0.59
N THR A 162 -8.58 -9.87 0.48
CA THR A 162 -7.68 -10.50 1.45
C THR A 162 -6.40 -9.69 1.62
N PRO A 163 -5.95 -9.42 2.86
CA PRO A 163 -4.75 -8.63 3.11
C PRO A 163 -3.53 -9.17 2.37
N SER A 164 -2.73 -8.27 1.78
CA SER A 164 -1.53 -8.66 1.04
C SER A 164 -0.56 -9.44 1.94
N GLY A 165 -0.14 -10.62 1.48
CA GLY A 165 0.79 -11.49 2.21
C GLY A 165 0.12 -12.41 3.24
N MET A 166 -1.19 -12.41 3.36
CA MET A 166 -1.96 -13.40 4.11
C MET A 166 -2.59 -14.42 3.16
N ASP A 167 -2.55 -15.68 3.56
CA ASP A 167 -3.28 -16.76 2.88
C ASP A 167 -4.46 -17.16 3.76
N ARG A 168 -5.67 -17.10 3.20
CA ARG A 168 -6.90 -17.54 3.88
C ARG A 168 -6.77 -18.99 4.35
N THR A 169 -6.12 -19.85 3.55
CA THR A 169 -5.94 -21.27 3.85
C THR A 169 -5.04 -21.49 5.08
N ASP A 170 -4.01 -20.66 5.25
CA ASP A 170 -3.11 -20.72 6.42
C ASP A 170 -3.84 -20.28 7.70
N VAL A 171 -4.70 -19.26 7.59
CA VAL A 171 -5.52 -18.78 8.71
C VAL A 171 -6.54 -19.85 9.12
N GLU A 172 -7.22 -20.46 8.15
CA GLU A 172 -8.17 -21.55 8.36
C GLU A 172 -7.48 -22.76 9.00
N ALA A 173 -6.31 -23.17 8.48
CA ALA A 173 -5.51 -24.25 9.05
C ALA A 173 -5.06 -23.95 10.49
N THR A 174 -4.78 -22.71 10.80
CA THR A 174 -4.43 -22.28 12.16
C THR A 174 -5.59 -22.47 13.12
N LEU A 175 -6.80 -22.10 12.73
CA LEU A 175 -8.00 -22.31 13.56
C LEU A 175 -8.33 -23.80 13.70
N MET A 176 -8.24 -24.56 12.60
CA MET A 176 -8.48 -26.01 12.60
C MET A 176 -7.50 -26.81 13.44
N ALA A 177 -6.28 -26.29 13.66
CA ALA A 177 -5.27 -26.96 14.48
C ALA A 177 -5.50 -26.81 15.99
N GLU A 178 -6.41 -25.93 16.40
CA GLU A 178 -6.66 -25.69 17.83
C GLU A 178 -7.57 -26.78 18.42
N VAL A 179 -7.28 -27.14 19.66
CA VAL A 179 -7.99 -28.22 20.37
C VAL A 179 -9.46 -27.88 20.57
N GLY A 180 -10.33 -28.76 20.14
CA GLY A 180 -11.78 -28.59 20.30
C GLY A 180 -12.45 -27.79 19.17
N VAL A 181 -11.77 -27.64 18.04
CA VAL A 181 -12.35 -27.16 16.77
C VAL A 181 -12.59 -28.35 15.85
N ASP A 182 -13.83 -28.55 15.44
CA ASP A 182 -14.23 -29.61 14.50
C ASP A 182 -14.28 -29.12 13.05
N ALA A 183 -14.74 -27.88 12.83
CA ALA A 183 -14.80 -27.29 11.50
C ALA A 183 -14.69 -25.76 11.57
N VAL A 184 -14.25 -25.19 10.46
CA VAL A 184 -14.26 -23.74 10.23
C VAL A 184 -14.90 -23.49 8.86
N HIS A 185 -15.90 -22.62 8.79
CA HIS A 185 -16.55 -22.27 7.54
C HIS A 185 -16.95 -20.78 7.54
N HIS A 186 -17.43 -20.25 6.41
CA HIS A 186 -17.76 -18.83 6.20
C HIS A 186 -16.64 -17.89 6.66
N LEU A 187 -15.38 -18.29 6.40
CA LEU A 187 -14.22 -17.49 6.76
C LEU A 187 -14.05 -16.36 5.73
N HIS A 188 -14.24 -15.13 6.19
CA HIS A 188 -13.96 -13.90 5.46
C HIS A 188 -12.76 -13.20 6.10
N LEU A 189 -11.85 -12.76 5.25
CA LEU A 189 -10.62 -12.08 5.67
C LEU A 189 -10.43 -10.86 4.79
N TRP A 190 -10.36 -9.67 5.39
CA TRP A 190 -10.25 -8.40 4.66
C TRP A 190 -9.36 -7.39 5.40
N SER A 191 -9.04 -6.28 4.76
CA SER A 191 -8.32 -5.16 5.37
C SER A 191 -9.28 -4.02 5.72
N LEU A 192 -9.23 -3.51 6.94
CA LEU A 192 -9.90 -2.26 7.32
C LEU A 192 -9.10 -1.05 6.85
N ALA A 193 -7.77 -1.12 7.01
CA ALA A 193 -6.76 -0.18 6.53
C ALA A 193 -5.56 -0.97 6.02
N SER A 194 -4.51 -0.31 5.55
CA SER A 194 -3.34 -0.95 4.91
C SER A 194 -2.70 -2.08 5.75
N ASP A 195 -2.69 -1.93 7.09
CA ASP A 195 -2.03 -2.87 8.00
C ASP A 195 -2.99 -3.36 9.11
N VAL A 196 -4.31 -3.26 8.91
CA VAL A 196 -5.32 -3.64 9.90
C VAL A 196 -6.20 -4.77 9.34
N PRO A 197 -5.76 -6.03 9.46
CA PRO A 197 -6.57 -7.17 9.05
C PRO A 197 -7.75 -7.39 9.98
N ALA A 198 -8.89 -7.78 9.41
CA ALA A 198 -10.09 -8.18 10.10
C ALA A 198 -10.57 -9.53 9.58
N LEU A 199 -11.23 -10.29 10.45
CA LEU A 199 -11.73 -11.63 10.14
C LEU A 199 -13.13 -11.83 10.71
N SER A 200 -13.96 -12.51 9.96
CA SER A 200 -15.15 -13.20 10.49
C SER A 200 -15.12 -14.66 10.08
N ALA A 201 -15.51 -15.55 10.97
CA ALA A 201 -15.60 -16.99 10.68
C ALA A 201 -16.63 -17.66 11.59
N HIS A 202 -17.21 -18.75 11.10
CA HIS A 202 -17.97 -19.69 11.90
C HIS A 202 -17.06 -20.84 12.32
N VAL A 203 -17.09 -21.18 13.60
CA VAL A 203 -16.23 -22.21 14.18
C VAL A 203 -17.10 -23.22 14.90
N VAL A 204 -17.16 -24.44 14.38
CA VAL A 204 -17.86 -25.56 15.01
C VAL A 204 -16.98 -26.14 16.09
N LEU A 205 -17.47 -26.16 17.33
CA LEU A 205 -16.76 -26.71 18.47
C LEU A 205 -17.08 -28.19 18.69
N ALA A 206 -16.06 -28.95 19.03
CA ALA A 206 -16.17 -30.34 19.36
C ALA A 206 -17.00 -30.58 20.65
N GLY A 207 -18.01 -31.44 20.58
CA GLY A 207 -18.81 -31.89 21.73
C GLY A 207 -19.85 -30.86 22.21
N GLU A 208 -20.56 -31.23 23.29
CA GLU A 208 -21.49 -30.33 23.96
C GLU A 208 -20.73 -29.48 24.99
N VAL A 209 -20.54 -28.19 24.71
CA VAL A 209 -19.85 -27.25 25.57
C VAL A 209 -20.83 -26.24 26.19
N SER A 210 -20.57 -25.81 27.40
CA SER A 210 -21.31 -24.71 27.99
C SER A 210 -20.97 -23.39 27.29
N LEU A 211 -21.87 -22.39 27.35
CA LEU A 211 -21.59 -21.05 26.76
C LEU A 211 -20.30 -20.42 27.32
N HIS A 212 -20.02 -20.64 28.61
CA HIS A 212 -18.82 -20.14 29.23
C HIS A 212 -17.56 -20.78 28.64
N GLU A 213 -17.55 -22.09 28.49
CA GLU A 213 -16.44 -22.82 27.87
C GLU A 213 -16.26 -22.46 26.39
N ALA A 214 -17.34 -22.30 25.65
CA ALA A 214 -17.29 -21.81 24.27
C ALA A 214 -16.64 -20.43 24.19
N GLN A 215 -17.00 -19.50 25.09
CA GLN A 215 -16.37 -18.18 25.14
C GLN A 215 -14.87 -18.24 25.47
N GLU A 216 -14.44 -19.07 26.42
CA GLU A 216 -13.02 -19.26 26.73
C GLU A 216 -12.25 -19.78 25.52
N ARG A 217 -12.80 -20.76 24.77
CA ARG A 217 -12.22 -21.25 23.52
C ARG A 217 -12.17 -20.17 22.46
N GLY A 218 -13.24 -19.39 22.27
CA GLY A 218 -13.28 -18.29 21.33
C GLY A 218 -12.23 -17.21 21.63
N ASP A 219 -12.01 -16.88 22.89
CA ASP A 219 -10.98 -15.92 23.30
C ASP A 219 -9.57 -16.50 23.05
N ALA A 220 -9.33 -17.79 23.29
CA ALA A 220 -8.08 -18.46 22.95
C ALA A 220 -7.81 -18.43 21.44
N LEU A 221 -8.82 -18.71 20.60
CA LEU A 221 -8.70 -18.62 19.13
C LEU A 221 -8.35 -17.21 18.67
N LYS A 222 -8.97 -16.16 19.23
CA LYS A 222 -8.63 -14.77 18.93
C LYS A 222 -7.18 -14.43 19.31
N HIS A 223 -6.70 -14.94 20.44
CA HIS A 223 -5.29 -14.77 20.84
C HIS A 223 -4.32 -15.43 19.86
N VAL A 224 -4.65 -16.62 19.38
CA VAL A 224 -3.83 -17.32 18.38
C VAL A 224 -3.80 -16.55 17.05
N LEU A 225 -4.95 -16.05 16.58
CA LEU A 225 -5.06 -15.23 15.39
C LEU A 225 -4.22 -13.94 15.49
N ALA A 226 -4.30 -13.27 16.64
CA ALA A 226 -3.50 -12.07 16.89
C ALA A 226 -2.00 -12.37 16.93
N ALA A 227 -1.60 -13.46 17.60
CA ALA A 227 -0.18 -13.81 17.77
C ALA A 227 0.48 -14.31 16.48
N LYS A 228 -0.21 -15.16 15.69
CA LYS A 228 0.35 -15.77 14.48
C LYS A 228 0.18 -14.93 13.23
N HIS A 229 -0.97 -14.25 13.10
CA HIS A 229 -1.37 -13.55 11.88
C HIS A 229 -1.56 -12.04 12.05
N GLY A 230 -1.42 -11.51 13.29
CA GLY A 230 -1.65 -10.07 13.57
C GLY A 230 -3.12 -9.65 13.44
N ILE A 231 -4.08 -10.60 13.40
CA ILE A 231 -5.51 -10.31 13.26
C ILE A 231 -6.07 -9.96 14.64
N VAL A 232 -6.25 -8.65 14.89
CA VAL A 232 -6.76 -8.13 16.17
C VAL A 232 -8.28 -7.97 16.14
N HIS A 233 -8.87 -7.78 14.96
CA HIS A 233 -10.31 -7.66 14.75
C HIS A 233 -10.87 -8.97 14.23
N ALA A 234 -11.13 -9.92 15.14
CA ALA A 234 -11.74 -11.19 14.80
C ALA A 234 -13.14 -11.32 15.45
N THR A 235 -14.14 -11.61 14.61
CA THR A 235 -15.48 -12.00 15.04
C THR A 235 -15.64 -13.48 14.74
N LEU A 236 -15.82 -14.28 15.80
CA LEU A 236 -16.03 -15.74 15.67
C LEU A 236 -17.44 -16.05 16.13
N GLU A 237 -18.21 -16.64 15.25
CA GLU A 237 -19.48 -17.28 15.59
C GLU A 237 -19.16 -18.72 16.01
N LEU A 238 -19.46 -19.05 17.27
CA LEU A 238 -19.17 -20.38 17.83
C LEU A 238 -20.41 -21.23 17.75
N GLU A 239 -20.30 -22.37 17.09
CA GLU A 239 -21.40 -23.25 16.75
C GLU A 239 -21.20 -24.63 17.41
N CYS A 240 -22.30 -25.31 17.76
CA CYS A 240 -22.29 -26.70 18.21
C CYS A 240 -22.61 -27.69 17.09
N HIS A 241 -23.02 -27.21 15.91
CA HIS A 241 -23.20 -27.94 14.66
C HIS A 241 -23.11 -26.98 13.49
N ALA A 242 -22.73 -27.45 12.32
CA ALA A 242 -22.67 -26.61 11.14
C ALA A 242 -24.04 -26.05 10.76
N CYS A 243 -24.08 -24.79 10.29
CA CYS A 243 -25.32 -24.21 9.77
C CYS A 243 -25.86 -25.01 8.58
N GLU A 244 -27.17 -25.17 8.50
CA GLU A 244 -27.86 -25.88 7.39
C GLU A 244 -27.89 -25.00 6.11
N ASP A 245 -27.73 -23.70 6.19
CA ASP A 245 -27.80 -22.78 5.05
C ASP A 245 -26.42 -22.58 4.39
N GLU A 246 -26.18 -23.27 3.27
CA GLU A 246 -25.01 -23.12 2.39
C GLU A 246 -25.10 -21.87 1.47
N THR A 247 -25.96 -20.90 1.76
CA THR A 247 -26.23 -19.78 0.84
C THR A 247 -25.38 -18.54 1.16
N HIS A 248 -24.05 -18.65 1.04
CA HIS A 248 -23.17 -17.47 0.80
C HIS A 248 -21.96 -17.82 -0.05
#